data_d532c9d676c5f53d339ee1aee96b0a9c
#
_entry.id   d532c9d676c5f53d339ee1aee96b0a9c
#
_cell.length_a   1.000
_cell.length_b   1.000
_cell.length_c   1.000
_cell.angle_alpha   90.00
_cell.angle_beta   90.00
_cell.angle_gamma   90.00
#
_symmetry.space_group_name_H-M   'P 1'
#
loop_
_entity.id
_entity.type
_entity.pdbx_description
1 polymer ?
#
loop_
_entity_poly.entity_id
_entity_poly.type
_entity_poly.pdbx_seq_one_letter_code
_entity_poly.pdbx_strand_id
1 'polypeptide(L)' 'MPEKKAKKKKFAVADNETIEQCLERMKQEGYTPIRRIEEPIFHEIKRNGKLIIEPCGRKIIFEGKLQ' A
#
# COMPACT_ATOMS: atom_id res chain seq x y z
N MET A 1 -6.27 -27.81 -1.31
CA MET A 1 -4.91 -27.61 -0.87
C MET A 1 -4.80 -26.33 -0.06
N PRO A 2 -4.33 -26.37 1.17
CA PRO A 2 -4.24 -25.13 1.93
C PRO A 2 -3.20 -24.22 1.32
N GLU A 3 -3.61 -23.00 1.05
CA GLU A 3 -2.68 -22.01 0.59
C GLU A 3 -1.78 -21.60 1.75
N LYS A 4 -0.48 -21.63 1.50
CA LYS A 4 0.46 -21.11 2.48
C LYS A 4 0.42 -19.60 2.44
N LYS A 5 0.00 -18.98 3.53
CA LYS A 5 0.06 -17.53 3.63
C LYS A 5 1.54 -17.11 3.72
N ALA A 6 1.89 -16.04 3.04
CA ALA A 6 3.23 -15.49 3.15
C ALA A 6 3.48 -15.04 4.58
N LYS A 7 4.70 -15.24 5.07
CA LYS A 7 5.07 -14.79 6.41
C LYS A 7 5.01 -13.27 6.54
N LYS A 8 5.26 -12.57 5.46
CA LYS A 8 5.17 -11.13 5.38
C LYS A 8 4.34 -10.76 4.17
N LYS A 9 3.51 -9.75 4.33
CA LYS A 9 2.66 -9.28 3.24
C LYS A 9 2.52 -7.76 3.35
N LYS A 10 2.48 -7.10 2.21
CA LYS A 10 2.28 -5.65 2.16
C LYS A 10 0.82 -5.34 1.89
N PHE A 11 0.29 -4.39 2.64
CA PHE A 11 -1.09 -3.93 2.50
C PHE A 11 -1.07 -2.45 2.17
N ALA A 12 -1.56 -2.11 0.99
CA ALA A 12 -1.66 -0.71 0.58
C ALA A 12 -2.98 -0.13 1.06
N VAL A 13 -2.92 1.09 1.60
CA VAL A 13 -4.13 1.82 1.99
C VAL A 13 -4.78 2.35 0.72
N ALA A 14 -6.03 1.97 0.48
CA ALA A 14 -6.78 2.42 -0.69
C ALA A 14 -7.20 3.89 -0.53
N ASP A 15 -7.51 4.56 -1.65
CA ASP A 15 -7.90 5.96 -1.64
C ASP A 15 -9.13 6.23 -0.80
N ASN A 16 -10.06 5.28 -0.78
CA ASN A 16 -11.30 5.39 -0.02
C ASN A 16 -11.25 4.66 1.32
N GLU A 17 -10.04 4.30 1.75
CA GLU A 17 -9.83 3.52 2.96
C GLU A 17 -9.04 4.35 3.97
N THR A 18 -9.42 4.29 5.24
CA THR A 18 -8.63 4.92 6.29
C THR A 18 -7.50 4.00 6.74
N ILE A 19 -6.51 4.56 7.43
CA ILE A 19 -5.42 3.77 7.99
C ILE A 19 -5.98 2.72 8.95
N GLU A 20 -6.96 3.09 9.76
CA GLU A 20 -7.60 2.16 10.70
C GLU A 20 -8.27 0.99 9.98
N GLN A 21 -8.94 1.27 8.87
CA GLN A 21 -9.59 0.23 8.07
C GLN A 21 -8.57 -0.74 7.49
N CYS A 22 -7.43 -0.21 7.03
CA CYS A 22 -6.36 -1.04 6.51
C CYS A 22 -5.76 -1.95 7.59
N LEU A 23 -5.51 -1.40 8.76
CA LEU A 23 -4.98 -2.16 9.88
C LEU A 23 -5.96 -3.24 10.35
N GLU A 24 -7.25 -2.91 10.35
CA GLU A 24 -8.29 -3.87 10.70
C GLU A 24 -8.31 -5.03 9.71
N ARG A 25 -8.21 -4.73 8.43
CA ARG A 25 -8.16 -5.74 7.38
C ARG A 25 -6.95 -6.67 7.57
N MET A 26 -5.78 -6.10 7.89
CA MET A 26 -4.58 -6.88 8.17
C MET A 26 -4.80 -7.85 9.32
N LYS A 27 -5.43 -7.35 10.38
CA LYS A 27 -5.74 -8.15 11.57
C LYS A 27 -6.64 -9.32 11.23
N GLN A 28 -7.67 -9.06 10.41
CA GLN A 28 -8.60 -10.10 9.99
C GLN A 28 -7.93 -11.19 9.19
N GLU A 29 -6.88 -10.84 8.46
CA GLU A 29 -6.09 -11.81 7.69
C GLU A 29 -5.00 -12.48 8.52
N GLY A 30 -4.85 -12.10 9.77
CA GLY A 30 -3.87 -12.70 10.67
C GLY A 30 -2.50 -12.07 10.61
N TYR A 31 -2.40 -10.83 10.16
CA TYR A 31 -1.14 -10.12 10.06
C TYR A 31 -1.04 -9.00 11.09
N THR A 32 0.15 -8.81 11.62
CA THR A 32 0.46 -7.73 12.54
C THR A 32 1.31 -6.70 11.81
N PRO A 33 0.93 -5.41 11.82
CA PRO A 33 1.73 -4.39 11.16
C PRO A 33 3.07 -4.21 11.87
N ILE A 34 4.16 -4.29 11.12
CA ILE A 34 5.51 -4.17 11.66
C ILE A 34 6.26 -2.99 11.07
N ARG A 35 5.77 -2.46 9.95
CA ARG A 35 6.46 -1.37 9.28
C ARG A 35 5.49 -0.55 8.44
N ARG A 36 5.69 0.75 8.44
CA ARG A 36 4.96 1.68 7.57
C ARG A 36 5.90 2.18 6.48
N ILE A 37 5.47 2.05 5.26
CA ILE A 37 6.23 2.49 4.09
C ILE A 37 5.43 3.56 3.37
N GLU A 38 6.07 4.67 3.03
CA GLU A 38 5.46 5.71 2.22
C GLU A 38 6.17 5.75 0.88
N GLU A 39 5.41 5.65 -0.20
CA GLU A 39 5.93 5.71 -1.55
C GLU A 39 5.29 6.88 -2.29
N PRO A 40 6.08 7.68 -3.02
CA PRO A 40 5.50 8.74 -3.83
C PRO A 40 4.75 8.14 -5.02
N ILE A 41 3.64 8.75 -5.37
CA ILE A 41 2.87 8.38 -6.54
C ILE A 41 3.15 9.41 -7.61
N PHE A 42 3.52 8.97 -8.81
CA PHE A 42 3.80 9.86 -9.93
C PHE A 42 2.78 9.62 -11.03
N HIS A 43 2.45 10.68 -11.73
CA HIS A 43 1.66 10.55 -12.94
C HIS A 43 2.35 11.25 -14.10
N GLU A 44 2.02 10.79 -15.30
CA GLU A 44 2.57 11.35 -16.52
C GLU A 44 1.62 12.39 -17.09
N ILE A 45 2.16 13.57 -17.38
CA ILE A 45 1.41 14.65 -18.00
C ILE A 45 2.09 15.00 -19.31
N LYS A 46 1.30 15.09 -20.38
CA LYS A 46 1.82 15.50 -21.67
C LYS A 46 1.58 17.00 -21.86
N ARG A 47 2.67 17.77 -21.91
CA ARG A 47 2.62 19.20 -22.13
C ARG A 47 3.55 19.59 -23.26
N ASN A 48 3.03 20.33 -24.23
CA ASN A 48 3.82 20.82 -25.36
C ASN A 48 4.62 19.70 -26.04
N GLY A 49 4.02 18.53 -26.17
CA GLY A 49 4.67 17.37 -26.78
C GLY A 49 5.72 16.69 -25.94
N LYS A 50 5.92 17.14 -24.70
CA LYS A 50 6.87 16.53 -23.79
C LYS A 50 6.15 15.77 -22.70
N LEU A 51 6.70 14.63 -22.32
CA LEU A 51 6.21 13.84 -21.21
C LEU A 51 6.83 14.36 -19.91
N ILE A 52 5.99 14.79 -19.00
CA ILE A 52 6.43 15.29 -17.70
C ILE A 52 5.93 14.34 -16.62
N ILE A 53 6.81 13.95 -15.72
CA ILE A 53 6.44 13.09 -14.58
C ILE A 53 6.38 13.98 -13.34
N GLU A 54 5.21 14.05 -12.73
CA GLU A 54 4.99 14.87 -11.54
C GLU A 54 4.50 14.03 -10.37
N PRO A 55 4.94 14.35 -9.15
CA PRO A 55 4.39 13.68 -7.97
C PRO A 55 2.93 14.12 -7.77
N CYS A 56 2.04 13.16 -7.60
CA CYS A 56 0.61 13.44 -7.42
C CYS A 56 0.08 13.01 -6.07
N GLY A 57 0.93 12.50 -5.19
CA GLY A 57 0.51 12.10 -3.86
C GLY A 57 1.45 11.07 -3.26
N ARG A 58 0.97 10.44 -2.20
CA ARG A 58 1.72 9.42 -1.51
C ARG A 58 0.86 8.19 -1.30
N LYS A 59 1.47 7.05 -1.43
CA LYS A 59 0.85 5.77 -1.16
C LYS A 59 1.39 5.26 0.16
N ILE A 60 0.48 4.92 1.07
CA ILE A 60 0.86 4.36 2.36
C ILE A 60 0.70 2.86 2.30
N ILE A 61 1.77 2.16 2.65
CA ILE A 61 1.80 0.70 2.64
C ILE A 61 2.22 0.22 4.01
N PHE A 62 1.48 -0.74 4.57
CA PHE A 62 1.88 -1.39 5.80
C PHE A 62 2.41 -2.77 5.49
N GLU A 63 3.58 -3.06 6.03
CA GLU A 63 4.12 -4.41 5.98
C GLU A 63 3.64 -5.16 7.20
N GLY A 64 2.98 -6.29 6.97
CA GLY A 64 2.46 -7.13 8.02
C GLY A 64 3.24 -8.42 8.13
N LYS A 65 3.37 -8.91 9.36
CA LYS A 65 3.97 -10.20 9.65
C LYS A 65 2.88 -11.15 10.11
N LEU A 66 2.88 -12.34 9.56
CA LEU A 66 1.93 -13.37 9.96
C LEU A 66 2.15 -13.76 11.42
N GLN A 67 1.06 -13.78 12.17
CA GLN A 67 1.11 -14.19 13.58
C GLN A 67 1.24 -15.69 13.73
#